data_aada0ae71d97714778df8be14a2630cf
#
_entry.id   aada0ae71d97714778df8be14a2630cf
#
_cell.length_a   1.000
_cell.length_b   1.000
_cell.length_c   1.000
_cell.angle_alpha   90.00
_cell.angle_beta   90.00
_cell.angle_gamma   90.00
#
_symmetry.space_group_name_H-M   'P 1'
#
loop_
_entity.id
_entity.type
_entity.pdbx_description
1 polymer ?
#
loop_
_entity_poly.entity_id
_entity_poly.type
_entity_poly.pdbx_seq_one_letter_code
_entity_poly.pdbx_strand_id
1 'polypeptide(L)'
;MHLRLDPQRRRQPRRAFATAAASLALALPLTSCGFDYATDRDYTPAAGANNRDGVVDVLSAVVVSAEEGSGTFVASFSNNDPDEAASFTALSGDEGGTVTVSAFEPVEIGPGALVNLADPAAGIVVTGDFKAGGVVPLTVDFGDGERISLNVTVVAGDTGYWQGMDVS
;
A
#
# COMPACT_ATOMS: atom_id res chain seq x y z
N MET A 1 71.38 7.97 -54.62
CA MET A 1 70.11 8.54 -54.11
C MET A 1 69.29 7.39 -53.54
N HIS A 2 69.42 7.15 -52.22
CA HIS A 2 68.75 6.01 -51.54
C HIS A 2 67.55 6.54 -50.75
N LEU A 3 66.38 6.19 -51.19
CA LEU A 3 65.14 6.44 -50.41
C LEU A 3 65.04 5.43 -49.26
N ARG A 4 65.12 5.94 -48.01
CA ARG A 4 64.83 5.17 -46.83
C ARG A 4 63.28 5.18 -46.64
N LEU A 5 62.68 4.00 -46.76
CA LEU A 5 61.29 3.79 -46.38
C LEU A 5 61.23 3.59 -44.87
N ASP A 6 60.44 4.45 -44.20
CA ASP A 6 60.21 4.46 -42.75
C ASP A 6 59.13 3.40 -42.42
N PRO A 7 59.41 2.38 -41.57
CA PRO A 7 58.46 1.30 -41.27
C PRO A 7 57.45 1.63 -40.15
N GLN A 8 57.39 2.87 -39.63
CA GLN A 8 56.60 3.14 -38.42
C GLN A 8 55.15 3.54 -38.65
N ARG A 9 54.62 3.59 -39.88
CA ARG A 9 53.29 4.12 -40.16
C ARG A 9 52.14 3.09 -40.15
N ARG A 10 52.35 1.84 -39.73
CA ARG A 10 51.32 0.78 -39.82
C ARG A 10 50.75 0.26 -38.50
N ARG A 11 50.97 0.92 -37.35
CA ARG A 11 50.48 0.36 -36.04
C ARG A 11 49.32 1.12 -35.39
N GLN A 12 48.78 2.16 -36.00
CA GLN A 12 47.70 2.97 -35.39
C GLN A 12 46.23 2.47 -35.51
N PRO A 13 45.80 1.74 -36.56
CA PRO A 13 44.37 1.36 -36.63
C PRO A 13 43.92 0.37 -35.56
N ARG A 14 44.80 -0.54 -35.10
CA ARG A 14 44.42 -1.55 -34.10
C ARG A 14 44.13 -1.01 -32.72
N ARG A 15 44.74 0.09 -32.32
CA ARG A 15 44.50 0.74 -31.01
C ARG A 15 43.21 1.55 -31.01
N ALA A 16 42.85 2.17 -32.12
CA ALA A 16 41.62 2.91 -32.27
C ALA A 16 40.36 2.00 -32.25
N PHE A 17 40.47 0.81 -32.86
CA PHE A 17 39.37 -0.19 -32.80
C PHE A 17 39.21 -0.79 -31.40
N ALA A 18 40.31 -1.01 -30.65
CA ALA A 18 40.25 -1.53 -29.29
C ALA A 18 39.62 -0.55 -28.29
N THR A 19 39.88 0.74 -28.41
CA THR A 19 39.29 1.77 -27.56
C THR A 19 37.81 1.99 -27.88
N ALA A 20 37.39 1.95 -29.15
CA ALA A 20 36.00 2.03 -29.56
C ALA A 20 35.17 0.84 -29.09
N ALA A 21 35.71 -0.38 -29.16
CA ALA A 21 35.06 -1.57 -28.65
C ALA A 21 34.91 -1.58 -27.12
N ALA A 22 35.90 -1.08 -26.37
CA ALA A 22 35.87 -0.97 -24.92
C ALA A 22 34.81 0.06 -24.44
N SER A 23 34.68 1.20 -25.12
CA SER A 23 33.69 2.22 -24.79
C SER A 23 32.25 1.73 -25.09
N LEU A 24 32.04 0.96 -26.15
CA LEU A 24 30.74 0.38 -26.47
C LEU A 24 30.33 -0.71 -25.46
N ALA A 25 31.27 -1.51 -24.98
CA ALA A 25 31.04 -2.55 -23.97
C ALA A 25 30.70 -1.99 -22.58
N LEU A 26 31.21 -0.78 -22.24
CA LEU A 26 30.85 -0.10 -20.99
C LEU A 26 29.49 0.61 -21.05
N ALA A 27 28.97 0.95 -22.23
CA ALA A 27 27.68 1.61 -22.38
C ALA A 27 26.48 0.65 -22.25
N LEU A 28 26.68 -0.65 -22.52
CA LEU A 28 25.60 -1.66 -22.46
C LEU A 28 25.01 -1.90 -21.07
N PRO A 29 25.76 -1.92 -19.96
CA PRO A 29 25.15 -2.10 -18.63
C PRO A 29 24.43 -0.88 -18.10
N LEU A 30 24.63 0.31 -18.64
CA LEU A 30 23.98 1.54 -18.20
C LEU A 30 22.55 1.71 -18.76
N THR A 31 22.17 0.96 -19.80
CA THR A 31 20.81 0.96 -20.35
C THR A 31 19.89 -0.06 -19.70
N SER A 32 20.42 -0.91 -18.81
CA SER A 32 19.68 -1.98 -18.14
C SER A 32 19.02 -1.56 -16.82
N CYS A 33 19.03 -0.29 -16.46
CA CYS A 33 18.15 0.18 -15.40
C CYS A 33 16.74 0.22 -15.96
N GLY A 34 15.99 -0.87 -15.71
CA GLY A 34 14.60 -1.02 -16.12
C GLY A 34 13.70 0.08 -15.56
N PHE A 35 13.74 1.24 -16.18
CA PHE A 35 12.81 2.34 -15.89
C PHE A 35 11.39 2.01 -16.32
N ASP A 36 11.22 1.13 -17.30
CA ASP A 36 9.93 0.83 -17.91
C ASP A 36 8.95 0.14 -16.94
N TYR A 37 9.46 -0.75 -16.08
CA TYR A 37 8.56 -1.56 -15.25
C TYR A 37 7.99 -0.81 -14.03
N ALA A 38 8.68 0.22 -13.55
CA ALA A 38 8.24 0.99 -12.39
C ALA A 38 7.30 2.16 -12.76
N THR A 39 7.38 2.66 -13.99
CA THR A 39 6.63 3.83 -14.46
C THR A 39 5.43 3.48 -15.34
N ASP A 40 5.38 2.26 -15.87
CA ASP A 40 4.32 1.79 -16.78
C ASP A 40 3.26 0.92 -16.07
N ARG A 41 3.27 0.89 -14.74
CA ARG A 41 2.20 0.29 -13.95
C ARG A 41 1.12 1.32 -13.74
N ASP A 42 -0.12 0.94 -14.05
CA ASP A 42 -1.27 1.68 -13.56
C ASP A 42 -1.13 1.85 -12.04
N TYR A 43 -0.90 3.10 -11.64
CA TYR A 43 -0.88 3.45 -10.22
C TYR A 43 -2.31 3.34 -9.71
N THR A 44 -2.61 2.26 -9.02
CA THR A 44 -3.83 2.17 -8.21
C THR A 44 -3.53 2.90 -6.89
N PRO A 45 -4.09 4.09 -6.67
CA PRO A 45 -3.94 4.77 -5.39
C PRO A 45 -4.43 3.81 -4.29
N ALA A 46 -3.61 3.58 -3.27
CA ALA A 46 -4.07 2.86 -2.09
C ALA A 46 -5.18 3.71 -1.45
N ALA A 47 -6.43 3.30 -1.65
CA ALA A 47 -7.55 3.89 -0.92
C ALA A 47 -7.45 3.41 0.52
N GLY A 48 -7.53 4.34 1.48
CA GLY A 48 -7.61 3.99 2.88
C GLY A 48 -6.70 4.82 3.79
N ALA A 49 -7.16 4.96 5.03
CA ALA A 49 -6.40 5.60 6.08
C ALA A 49 -5.38 4.61 6.68
N ASN A 50 -4.22 5.14 7.08
CA ASN A 50 -3.19 4.35 7.72
C ASN A 50 -2.72 5.05 8.99
N ASN A 51 -2.44 4.27 10.03
CA ASN A 51 -1.70 4.71 11.21
C ASN A 51 -0.68 3.62 11.56
N ARG A 52 0.55 4.04 11.83
CA ARG A 52 1.68 3.16 12.16
C ARG A 52 2.45 3.64 13.39
N ASP A 53 1.79 4.38 14.26
CA ASP A 53 2.41 4.98 15.43
C ASP A 53 2.29 4.08 16.68
N GLY A 54 1.43 3.04 16.62
CA GLY A 54 1.13 2.13 17.71
C GLY A 54 1.87 0.79 17.67
N VAL A 55 1.57 -0.08 18.63
CA VAL A 55 2.00 -1.49 18.62
C VAL A 55 1.31 -2.22 17.47
N VAL A 56 0.07 -1.88 17.18
CA VAL A 56 -0.68 -2.41 16.04
C VAL A 56 -0.83 -1.35 14.97
N ASP A 57 -0.28 -1.61 13.79
CA ASP A 57 -0.52 -0.79 12.61
C ASP A 57 -1.95 -0.99 12.11
N VAL A 58 -2.65 0.11 11.85
CA VAL A 58 -3.92 0.12 11.10
C VAL A 58 -3.61 0.48 9.66
N LEU A 59 -3.93 -0.41 8.73
CA LEU A 59 -3.55 -0.28 7.33
C LEU A 59 -4.77 -0.31 6.41
N SER A 60 -4.79 0.61 5.44
CA SER A 60 -5.79 0.67 4.37
C SER A 60 -7.23 0.69 4.88
N ALA A 61 -7.49 1.36 6.01
CA ALA A 61 -8.83 1.46 6.59
C ALA A 61 -9.77 2.25 5.67
N VAL A 62 -10.88 1.62 5.28
CA VAL A 62 -11.93 2.18 4.43
C VAL A 62 -13.31 1.80 4.97
N VAL A 63 -14.33 2.57 4.61
CA VAL A 63 -15.74 2.16 4.69
C VAL A 63 -16.20 1.89 3.27
N VAL A 64 -16.53 0.63 2.95
CA VAL A 64 -17.04 0.24 1.64
C VAL A 64 -18.57 0.37 1.69
N SER A 65 -19.12 1.27 0.87
CA SER A 65 -20.53 1.66 0.91
C SER A 65 -21.24 1.28 -0.38
N ALA A 66 -22.34 0.57 -0.26
CA ALA A 66 -23.26 0.28 -1.37
C ALA A 66 -24.35 1.34 -1.51
N GLU A 67 -24.70 2.04 -0.41
CA GLU A 67 -25.71 3.09 -0.37
C GLU A 67 -25.34 4.21 0.61
N GLU A 68 -25.93 5.40 0.45
CA GLU A 68 -25.69 6.51 1.37
C GLU A 68 -26.08 6.16 2.81
N GLY A 69 -25.21 6.50 3.75
CA GLY A 69 -25.46 6.32 5.18
C GLY A 69 -25.17 4.93 5.73
N SER A 70 -24.74 3.97 4.91
CA SER A 70 -24.36 2.63 5.35
C SER A 70 -23.11 2.14 4.63
N GLY A 71 -22.30 1.33 5.31
CA GLY A 71 -21.13 0.69 4.70
C GLY A 71 -20.45 -0.27 5.66
N THR A 72 -19.56 -1.10 5.14
CA THR A 72 -18.78 -2.08 5.88
C THR A 72 -17.35 -1.54 6.11
N PHE A 73 -16.92 -1.52 7.36
CA PHE A 73 -15.54 -1.17 7.72
C PHE A 73 -14.60 -2.30 7.36
N VAL A 74 -13.54 -1.96 6.65
CA VAL A 74 -12.46 -2.86 6.22
C VAL A 74 -11.12 -2.23 6.54
N ALA A 75 -10.23 -3.03 7.13
CA ALA A 75 -8.86 -2.65 7.42
C ALA A 75 -7.98 -3.90 7.49
N SER A 76 -6.67 -3.71 7.44
CA SER A 76 -5.71 -4.72 7.89
C SER A 76 -5.01 -4.24 9.14
N PHE A 77 -4.81 -5.15 10.09
CA PHE A 77 -4.08 -4.91 11.33
C PHE A 77 -2.78 -5.71 11.33
N SER A 78 -1.65 -5.03 11.56
CA SER A 78 -0.35 -5.69 11.70
C SER A 78 0.18 -5.48 13.11
N ASN A 79 0.30 -6.57 13.87
CA ASN A 79 0.90 -6.53 15.19
C ASN A 79 2.42 -6.53 15.06
N ASN A 80 3.07 -5.47 15.54
CA ASN A 80 4.51 -5.30 15.50
C ASN A 80 5.23 -5.94 16.71
N ASP A 81 4.48 -6.42 17.72
CA ASP A 81 5.04 -7.17 18.84
C ASP A 81 5.23 -8.65 18.43
N PRO A 82 6.47 -9.18 18.46
CA PRO A 82 6.74 -10.57 18.10
C PRO A 82 6.38 -11.58 19.19
N ASP A 83 6.13 -11.13 20.41
CA ASP A 83 5.98 -11.99 21.60
C ASP A 83 4.55 -11.95 22.17
N GLU A 84 3.83 -10.83 22.02
CA GLU A 84 2.51 -10.64 22.61
C GLU A 84 1.42 -10.50 21.53
N ALA A 85 0.27 -11.14 21.79
CA ALA A 85 -0.92 -10.99 20.95
C ALA A 85 -1.64 -9.67 21.28
N ALA A 86 -2.22 -9.05 20.28
CA ALA A 86 -3.12 -7.91 20.41
C ALA A 86 -4.55 -8.31 20.03
N SER A 87 -5.54 -7.45 20.30
CA SER A 87 -6.90 -7.64 19.86
C SER A 87 -7.56 -6.33 19.49
N PHE A 88 -8.28 -6.31 18.37
CA PHE A 88 -9.18 -5.22 17.98
C PHE A 88 -10.53 -5.43 18.67
N THR A 89 -10.90 -4.54 19.58
CA THR A 89 -12.02 -4.75 20.51
C THR A 89 -13.24 -3.89 20.25
N ALA A 90 -13.04 -2.67 19.69
CA ALA A 90 -14.14 -1.80 19.36
C ALA A 90 -13.82 -0.84 18.22
N LEU A 91 -14.88 -0.41 17.54
CA LEU A 91 -14.86 0.67 16.56
C LEU A 91 -15.94 1.66 16.95
N SER A 92 -15.63 2.96 16.95
CA SER A 92 -16.58 4.00 17.30
C SER A 92 -16.44 5.22 16.39
N GLY A 93 -17.51 6.00 16.26
CA GLY A 93 -17.45 7.33 15.66
C GLY A 93 -16.80 8.32 16.60
N ASP A 94 -16.47 9.49 16.06
CA ASP A 94 -15.94 10.61 16.84
C ASP A 94 -16.96 11.15 17.87
N GLU A 95 -16.48 11.77 18.96
CA GLU A 95 -17.36 12.32 20.01
C GLU A 95 -18.30 13.40 19.44
N GLY A 96 -19.61 13.16 19.58
CA GLY A 96 -20.64 14.07 19.05
C GLY A 96 -21.05 13.80 17.59
N GLY A 97 -20.45 12.80 16.92
CA GLY A 97 -20.86 12.33 15.60
C GLY A 97 -22.13 11.48 15.62
N THR A 98 -22.79 11.37 14.46
CA THR A 98 -23.99 10.56 14.25
C THR A 98 -23.66 9.13 13.81
N VAL A 99 -22.40 8.73 13.90
CA VAL A 99 -21.91 7.42 13.42
C VAL A 99 -22.23 6.35 14.45
N THR A 100 -22.86 5.28 13.98
CA THR A 100 -23.15 4.07 14.77
C THR A 100 -22.44 2.88 14.14
N VAL A 101 -21.88 2.00 14.96
CA VAL A 101 -21.19 0.79 14.52
C VAL A 101 -21.94 -0.44 15.06
N SER A 102 -22.11 -1.46 14.21
CA SER A 102 -22.68 -2.74 14.65
C SER A 102 -21.79 -3.43 15.68
N ALA A 103 -22.41 -4.17 16.60
CA ALA A 103 -21.64 -5.02 17.51
C ALA A 103 -20.93 -6.13 16.72
N PHE A 104 -19.69 -6.44 17.10
CA PHE A 104 -18.89 -7.52 16.54
C PHE A 104 -18.06 -8.18 17.66
N GLU A 105 -17.59 -9.40 17.40
CA GLU A 105 -16.70 -10.09 18.34
C GLU A 105 -15.27 -9.54 18.19
N PRO A 106 -14.51 -9.41 19.29
CA PRO A 106 -13.12 -9.00 19.23
C PRO A 106 -12.29 -9.86 18.24
N VAL A 107 -11.45 -9.20 17.47
CA VAL A 107 -10.58 -9.84 16.48
C VAL A 107 -9.18 -10.00 17.06
N GLU A 108 -8.75 -11.24 17.27
CA GLU A 108 -7.42 -11.54 17.75
C GLU A 108 -6.36 -11.32 16.66
N ILE A 109 -5.23 -10.72 17.04
CA ILE A 109 -4.08 -10.43 16.17
C ILE A 109 -2.86 -11.07 16.84
N GLY A 110 -2.46 -12.25 16.38
CA GLY A 110 -1.34 -12.98 16.96
C GLY A 110 -0.02 -12.20 16.96
N PRO A 111 0.99 -12.61 17.72
CA PRO A 111 2.31 -11.99 17.74
C PRO A 111 2.92 -11.92 16.33
N GLY A 112 3.38 -10.75 15.89
CA GLY A 112 3.95 -10.53 14.57
C GLY A 112 3.01 -10.85 13.40
N ALA A 113 1.71 -11.03 13.65
CA ALA A 113 0.73 -11.42 12.64
C ALA A 113 0.07 -10.22 11.95
N LEU A 114 -0.47 -10.51 10.75
CA LEU A 114 -1.34 -9.60 10.01
C LEU A 114 -2.71 -10.23 9.88
N VAL A 115 -3.75 -9.46 10.19
CA VAL A 115 -5.16 -9.83 10.02
C VAL A 115 -5.81 -8.87 9.04
N ASN A 116 -6.57 -9.42 8.08
CA ASN A 116 -7.33 -8.63 7.11
C ASN A 116 -8.82 -8.81 7.36
N LEU A 117 -9.56 -7.74 7.64
CA LEU A 117 -10.99 -7.77 7.89
C LEU A 117 -11.85 -8.00 6.64
N ALA A 118 -11.25 -8.01 5.44
CA ALA A 118 -11.96 -8.28 4.19
C ALA A 118 -12.05 -9.78 3.86
N ASP A 119 -11.15 -10.63 4.40
CA ASP A 119 -11.10 -12.05 4.09
C ASP A 119 -10.65 -12.90 5.30
N PRO A 120 -11.59 -13.60 5.97
CA PRO A 120 -13.04 -13.52 5.74
C PRO A 120 -13.61 -12.16 6.16
N ALA A 121 -14.68 -11.73 5.51
CA ALA A 121 -15.33 -10.45 5.81
C ALA A 121 -15.81 -10.42 7.28
N ALA A 122 -15.32 -9.45 8.04
CA ALA A 122 -15.70 -9.30 9.45
C ALA A 122 -17.11 -8.74 9.64
N GLY A 123 -17.76 -8.19 8.60
CA GLY A 123 -19.15 -7.74 8.62
C GLY A 123 -19.42 -6.58 9.59
N ILE A 124 -18.44 -5.72 9.84
CA ILE A 124 -18.57 -4.59 10.76
C ILE A 124 -19.27 -3.44 10.03
N VAL A 125 -20.57 -3.25 10.31
CA VAL A 125 -21.37 -2.24 9.65
C VAL A 125 -21.24 -0.91 10.36
N VAL A 126 -21.02 0.15 9.58
CA VAL A 126 -20.96 1.55 10.01
C VAL A 126 -22.16 2.28 9.38
N THR A 127 -22.93 2.98 10.17
CA THR A 127 -24.05 3.80 9.70
C THR A 127 -23.93 5.25 10.19
N GLY A 128 -24.36 6.22 9.39
CA GLY A 128 -24.25 7.63 9.73
C GLY A 128 -24.49 8.54 8.54
N ASP A 129 -24.18 9.82 8.69
CA ASP A 129 -24.34 10.82 7.61
C ASP A 129 -23.06 10.88 6.76
N PHE A 130 -22.92 9.91 5.85
CA PHE A 130 -21.80 9.85 4.92
C PHE A 130 -22.21 9.25 3.56
N LYS A 131 -21.34 9.44 2.55
CA LYS A 131 -21.51 8.89 1.20
C LYS A 131 -20.17 8.54 0.58
N ALA A 132 -20.18 7.72 -0.46
CA ALA A 132 -19.00 7.38 -1.24
C ALA A 132 -18.28 8.64 -1.74
N GLY A 133 -16.97 8.65 -1.64
CA GLY A 133 -16.09 9.81 -1.89
C GLY A 133 -15.93 10.75 -0.68
N GLY A 134 -16.65 10.52 0.41
CA GLY A 134 -16.52 11.24 1.67
C GLY A 134 -15.49 10.65 2.61
N VAL A 135 -15.48 11.17 3.84
CA VAL A 135 -14.61 10.73 4.93
C VAL A 135 -15.45 10.61 6.20
N VAL A 136 -15.19 9.56 6.98
CA VAL A 136 -15.82 9.32 8.28
C VAL A 136 -14.72 9.26 9.35
N PRO A 137 -14.79 10.10 10.39
CA PRO A 137 -13.89 9.99 11.53
C PRO A 137 -14.28 8.78 12.37
N LEU A 138 -13.36 7.83 12.53
CA LEU A 138 -13.53 6.61 13.30
C LEU A 138 -12.37 6.45 14.28
N THR A 139 -12.67 5.84 15.43
CA THR A 139 -11.68 5.45 16.43
C THR A 139 -11.68 3.92 16.56
N VAL A 140 -10.49 3.35 16.41
CA VAL A 140 -10.19 1.93 16.60
C VAL A 140 -9.66 1.73 18.01
N ASP A 141 -10.25 0.83 18.78
CA ASP A 141 -9.83 0.52 20.15
C ASP A 141 -9.21 -0.89 20.19
N PHE A 142 -8.06 -1.01 20.88
CA PHE A 142 -7.38 -2.28 21.12
C PHE A 142 -7.49 -2.74 22.57
N GLY A 143 -7.27 -4.04 22.80
CA GLY A 143 -7.45 -4.68 24.09
C GLY A 143 -6.48 -4.22 25.19
N ASP A 144 -5.35 -3.67 24.83
CA ASP A 144 -4.37 -3.05 25.73
C ASP A 144 -4.74 -1.63 26.17
N GLY A 145 -5.84 -1.08 25.61
CA GLY A 145 -6.32 0.28 25.86
C GLY A 145 -5.80 1.32 24.87
N GLU A 146 -5.00 0.92 23.87
CA GLU A 146 -4.61 1.82 22.77
C GLU A 146 -5.84 2.22 21.95
N ARG A 147 -5.90 3.51 21.58
CA ARG A 147 -6.98 4.08 20.77
C ARG A 147 -6.40 4.88 19.62
N ILE A 148 -6.79 4.55 18.40
CA ILE A 148 -6.30 5.17 17.17
C ILE A 148 -7.45 5.84 16.44
N SER A 149 -7.43 7.17 16.35
CA SER A 149 -8.41 7.95 15.59
C SER A 149 -7.93 8.16 14.16
N LEU A 150 -8.81 7.89 13.18
CA LEU A 150 -8.53 7.92 11.76
C LEU A 150 -9.64 8.65 10.99
N ASN A 151 -9.25 9.42 9.99
CA ASN A 151 -10.17 9.91 8.98
C ASN A 151 -10.29 8.86 7.85
N VAL A 152 -11.32 8.01 7.96
CA VAL A 152 -11.49 6.85 7.07
C VAL A 152 -12.24 7.25 5.82
N THR A 153 -11.68 6.94 4.65
CA THR A 153 -12.31 7.22 3.35
C THR A 153 -13.49 6.29 3.10
N VAL A 154 -14.60 6.83 2.60
CA VAL A 154 -15.75 6.05 2.14
C VAL A 154 -15.60 5.77 0.64
N VAL A 155 -15.56 4.50 0.26
CA VAL A 155 -15.40 4.05 -1.13
C VAL A 155 -16.69 3.37 -1.62
N ALA A 156 -16.96 3.47 -2.93
CA ALA A 156 -18.13 2.81 -3.52
C ALA A 156 -17.88 1.30 -3.64
N GLY A 157 -18.83 0.49 -3.18
CA GLY A 157 -18.74 -0.97 -3.19
C GLY A 157 -19.08 -1.63 -4.54
N ASP A 158 -19.68 -0.88 -5.46
CA ASP A 158 -20.13 -1.36 -6.77
C ASP A 158 -19.08 -1.21 -7.87
N THR A 159 -17.92 -0.60 -7.58
CA THR A 159 -16.90 -0.27 -8.56
C THR A 159 -15.50 -0.73 -8.17
N GLY A 160 -14.66 -0.98 -9.18
CA GLY A 160 -13.24 -1.23 -9.02
C GLY A 160 -12.91 -2.46 -8.18
N TYR A 161 -11.97 -2.32 -7.26
CA TYR A 161 -11.43 -3.38 -6.42
C TYR A 161 -12.47 -3.98 -5.45
N TRP A 162 -13.47 -3.19 -5.06
CA TRP A 162 -14.50 -3.55 -4.06
C TRP A 162 -15.70 -4.27 -4.64
N GLN A 163 -15.76 -4.39 -5.98
CA GLN A 163 -16.87 -5.05 -6.68
C GLN A 163 -16.96 -6.53 -6.28
N GLY A 164 -18.10 -6.92 -5.75
CA GLY A 164 -18.38 -8.29 -5.31
C GLY A 164 -18.03 -8.57 -3.84
N MET A 165 -17.57 -7.57 -3.09
CA MET A 165 -17.54 -7.67 -1.63
C MET A 165 -18.97 -7.63 -1.08
N ASP A 166 -19.24 -8.49 -0.08
CA ASP A 166 -20.50 -8.42 0.67
C ASP A 166 -20.49 -7.17 1.56
N VAL A 167 -21.19 -6.15 1.13
CA VAL A 167 -21.29 -4.85 1.83
C VAL A 167 -22.73 -4.59 2.20
N SER A 168 -22.94 -4.17 3.42
CA SER A 168 -24.25 -3.84 3.98
C SER A 168 -24.56 -2.36 3.80
#